data_6a92110cb45a9126797ce1ac5abd5940
#
_entry.id   6a92110cb45a9126797ce1ac5abd5940
#
_cell.length_a   1.000
_cell.length_b   1.000
_cell.length_c   1.000
_cell.angle_alpha   90.00
_cell.angle_beta   90.00
_cell.angle_gamma   90.00
#
_symmetry.space_group_name_H-M   'P 1'
#
loop_
_entity.id
_entity.type
_entity.pdbx_description
1 polymer ?
#
loop_
_entity_poly.entity_id
_entity_poly.type
_entity_poly.pdbx_seq_one_letter_code
_entity_poly.pdbx_strand_id
1 'polypeptide(L)'
;MNLLAPIIELDDTLPQQNSDIAICTIPANNIALSQLAITRTNIIKYASLCGADYIELDGDKSPEWPMSNKYRLKQVAEKYEYTLYLDCDIIVKDDAPNVFNVFNKDKISFVDEWAILKSNYPDTLFKGMQNERKMILDHYPYLSHNNKNIQPNGGMMFFPKCMAHRYSQPIGPYLTKWCFDQDYLLLNLQDDDFDLVDWRFNLEFIDFDFWSKIEDAYFVHLNGSRPISYRVEVLKRIVDGNYAYLPQPPAKPEDDPVEAFRPKWRQVC
;
A
#
# COMPACT_ATOMS: atom_id res chain seq x y z
N MET A 1 -27.26 7.75 -1.93
CA MET A 1 -26.50 8.90 -2.49
C MET A 1 -25.26 8.31 -3.13
N ASN A 2 -25.24 8.17 -4.46
CA ASN A 2 -24.06 7.67 -5.16
C ASN A 2 -23.00 8.77 -5.08
N LEU A 3 -22.08 8.65 -4.12
CA LEU A 3 -20.90 9.49 -4.06
C LEU A 3 -20.00 9.06 -5.23
N LEU A 4 -20.01 9.85 -6.31
CA LEU A 4 -18.99 9.68 -7.34
C LEU A 4 -17.63 9.84 -6.68
N ALA A 5 -16.71 8.94 -6.98
CA ALA A 5 -15.33 9.13 -6.56
C ALA A 5 -14.83 10.49 -7.06
N PRO A 6 -14.22 11.31 -6.21
CA PRO A 6 -13.63 12.54 -6.69
C PRO A 6 -12.59 12.20 -7.75
N ILE A 7 -12.64 12.89 -8.88
CA ILE A 7 -11.53 12.84 -9.84
C ILE A 7 -10.35 13.50 -9.14
N ILE A 8 -9.31 12.73 -8.88
CA ILE A 8 -8.09 13.26 -8.28
C ILE A 8 -7.32 13.99 -9.38
N GLU A 9 -7.15 15.28 -9.20
CA GLU A 9 -6.30 16.08 -10.07
C GLU A 9 -4.84 15.59 -9.90
N LEU A 10 -4.19 15.35 -11.03
CA LEU A 10 -2.79 14.99 -11.05
C LEU A 10 -1.95 16.23 -10.72
N ASP A 11 -0.83 16.05 -10.04
CA ASP A 11 0.08 17.15 -9.74
C ASP A 11 0.88 17.50 -11.00
N ASP A 12 0.67 18.69 -11.55
CA ASP A 12 1.39 19.17 -12.74
C ASP A 12 2.89 19.41 -12.49
N THR A 13 3.35 19.37 -11.22
CA THR A 13 4.69 19.74 -10.81
C THR A 13 5.47 18.60 -10.18
N LEU A 14 5.66 17.49 -10.92
CA LEU A 14 6.66 16.52 -10.49
C LEU A 14 8.08 17.16 -10.52
N PRO A 15 8.94 16.87 -9.53
CA PRO A 15 10.29 17.40 -9.49
C PRO A 15 11.06 17.08 -10.76
N GLN A 16 12.15 17.84 -10.98
CA GLN A 16 13.04 17.57 -12.09
C GLN A 16 13.57 16.14 -12.00
N GLN A 17 13.48 15.42 -13.12
CA GLN A 17 13.99 14.06 -13.21
C GLN A 17 15.51 14.07 -13.33
N ASN A 18 16.20 13.36 -12.43
CA ASN A 18 17.66 13.18 -12.45
C ASN A 18 18.04 11.72 -12.68
N SER A 19 17.09 10.80 -12.58
CA SER A 19 17.24 9.35 -12.77
C SER A 19 16.12 8.79 -13.62
N ASP A 20 16.32 7.62 -14.22
CA ASP A 20 15.26 6.88 -14.92
C ASP A 20 14.35 6.08 -13.95
N ILE A 21 14.72 6.01 -12.68
CA ILE A 21 13.99 5.27 -11.65
C ILE A 21 13.60 6.17 -10.48
N ALA A 22 12.45 5.88 -9.86
CA ALA A 22 11.94 6.64 -8.73
C ALA A 22 11.48 5.76 -7.57
N ILE A 23 11.64 6.27 -6.35
CA ILE A 23 10.93 5.77 -5.16
C ILE A 23 9.96 6.84 -4.71
N CYS A 24 8.68 6.47 -4.61
CA CYS A 24 7.59 7.41 -4.35
C CYS A 24 6.87 7.08 -3.05
N THR A 25 6.51 8.12 -2.28
CA THR A 25 5.64 8.05 -1.09
C THR A 25 4.53 9.08 -1.19
N ILE A 26 3.39 8.82 -0.52
CA ILE A 26 2.23 9.73 -0.53
C ILE A 26 1.72 9.92 0.90
N PRO A 27 2.11 10.99 1.61
CA PRO A 27 1.61 11.29 2.95
C PRO A 27 0.21 11.93 2.88
N ALA A 28 -0.80 11.12 2.55
CA ALA A 28 -2.15 11.58 2.25
C ALA A 28 -2.94 12.17 3.45
N ASN A 29 -2.45 12.01 4.69
CA ASN A 29 -3.11 12.53 5.88
C ASN A 29 -2.12 12.74 7.04
N ASN A 30 -2.58 13.33 8.15
CA ASN A 30 -1.73 13.63 9.30
C ASN A 30 -1.09 12.38 9.94
N ILE A 31 -1.76 11.22 9.85
CA ILE A 31 -1.19 9.96 10.35
C ILE A 31 -0.02 9.55 9.46
N ALA A 32 -0.22 9.51 8.15
CA ALA A 32 0.83 9.19 7.19
C ALA A 32 2.00 10.18 7.30
N LEU A 33 1.74 11.48 7.46
CA LEU A 33 2.77 12.50 7.71
C LEU A 33 3.58 12.20 8.98
N SER A 34 2.93 11.81 10.08
CA SER A 34 3.61 11.48 11.33
C SER A 34 4.48 10.23 11.22
N GLN A 35 4.05 9.24 10.46
CA GLN A 35 4.82 8.03 10.17
C GLN A 35 5.99 8.35 9.24
N LEU A 36 5.75 9.11 8.17
CA LEU A 36 6.80 9.52 7.23
C LEU A 36 7.87 10.39 7.92
N ALA A 37 7.51 11.18 8.92
CA ALA A 37 8.50 11.93 9.70
C ALA A 37 9.55 11.02 10.37
N ILE A 38 9.23 9.75 10.60
CA ILE A 38 10.13 8.74 11.18
C ILE A 38 10.87 8.00 10.05
N THR A 39 10.17 7.60 8.99
CA THR A 39 10.71 6.69 7.94
C THR A 39 11.40 7.44 6.80
N ARG A 40 11.12 8.74 6.58
CA ARG A 40 11.61 9.52 5.44
C ARG A 40 13.11 9.40 5.20
N THR A 41 13.91 9.57 6.24
CA THR A 41 15.39 9.51 6.11
C THR A 41 15.84 8.12 5.67
N ASN A 42 15.18 7.07 6.16
CA ASN A 42 15.45 5.69 5.80
C ASN A 42 15.09 5.43 4.32
N ILE A 43 13.93 5.88 3.87
CA ILE A 43 13.49 5.73 2.46
C ILE A 43 14.42 6.52 1.52
N ILE A 44 14.80 7.77 1.87
CA ILE A 44 15.74 8.58 1.09
C ILE A 44 17.12 7.89 1.00
N LYS A 45 17.60 7.31 2.10
CA LYS A 45 18.84 6.53 2.09
C LYS A 45 18.77 5.38 1.09
N TYR A 46 17.68 4.63 1.10
CA TYR A 46 17.48 3.54 0.17
C TYR A 46 17.36 4.02 -1.28
N ALA A 47 16.65 5.11 -1.54
CA ALA A 47 16.59 5.73 -2.87
C ALA A 47 17.98 6.10 -3.38
N SER A 48 18.82 6.72 -2.54
CA SER A 48 20.20 7.02 -2.88
C SER A 48 21.04 5.79 -3.18
N LEU A 49 20.89 4.71 -2.41
CA LEU A 49 21.58 3.43 -2.64
C LEU A 49 21.16 2.79 -3.97
N CYS A 50 19.91 2.97 -4.38
CA CYS A 50 19.40 2.49 -5.65
C CYS A 50 19.75 3.38 -6.84
N GLY A 51 20.23 4.62 -6.61
CA GLY A 51 20.39 5.63 -7.64
C GLY A 51 19.04 6.18 -8.15
N ALA A 52 18.00 6.15 -7.33
CA ALA A 52 16.65 6.56 -7.66
C ALA A 52 16.36 7.99 -7.20
N ASP A 53 15.52 8.71 -7.95
CA ASP A 53 14.92 9.95 -7.44
C ASP A 53 13.91 9.60 -6.32
N TYR A 54 13.94 10.37 -5.22
CA TYR A 54 12.92 10.28 -4.18
C TYR A 54 11.81 11.30 -4.48
N ILE A 55 10.57 10.79 -4.57
CA ILE A 55 9.38 11.59 -4.86
C ILE A 55 8.43 11.52 -3.67
N GLU A 56 8.13 12.66 -3.09
CA GLU A 56 7.07 12.80 -2.08
C GLU A 56 5.92 13.58 -2.73
N LEU A 57 4.80 12.90 -3.03
CA LEU A 57 3.64 13.57 -3.60
C LEU A 57 2.89 14.30 -2.49
N ASP A 58 2.93 15.63 -2.56
CA ASP A 58 2.42 16.51 -1.51
C ASP A 58 0.90 16.52 -1.41
N GLY A 59 0.44 16.63 -0.18
CA GLY A 59 -0.93 16.92 0.20
C GLY A 59 -1.94 15.80 -0.02
N ASP A 60 -3.05 15.94 0.67
CA ASP A 60 -4.23 15.10 0.52
C ASP A 60 -5.17 15.71 -0.51
N LYS A 61 -5.29 15.08 -1.66
CA LYS A 61 -6.22 15.49 -2.73
C LYS A 61 -7.61 14.85 -2.59
N SER A 62 -7.79 13.96 -1.62
CA SER A 62 -9.05 13.25 -1.39
C SER A 62 -9.28 12.94 0.09
N PRO A 63 -9.59 13.95 0.92
CA PRO A 63 -9.76 13.77 2.37
C PRO A 63 -10.84 12.76 2.76
N GLU A 64 -11.88 12.63 1.96
CA GLU A 64 -12.96 11.66 2.18
C GLU A 64 -12.53 10.22 1.87
N TRP A 65 -11.51 10.06 1.00
CA TRP A 65 -11.01 8.79 0.51
C TRP A 65 -9.48 8.80 0.42
N PRO A 66 -8.75 8.85 1.54
CA PRO A 66 -7.28 9.02 1.54
C PRO A 66 -6.53 7.99 0.70
N MET A 67 -7.03 6.74 0.64
CA MET A 67 -6.40 5.66 -0.15
C MET A 67 -6.43 5.96 -1.65
N SER A 68 -7.41 6.73 -2.13
CA SER A 68 -7.50 7.11 -3.53
C SER A 68 -6.35 8.01 -4.00
N ASN A 69 -5.63 8.66 -3.08
CA ASN A 69 -4.42 9.41 -3.41
C ASN A 69 -3.37 8.53 -4.09
N LYS A 70 -3.40 7.21 -3.88
CA LYS A 70 -2.49 6.27 -4.55
C LYS A 70 -2.63 6.28 -6.07
N TYR A 71 -3.79 6.63 -6.62
CA TYR A 71 -3.94 6.77 -8.08
C TYR A 71 -3.05 7.85 -8.70
N ARG A 72 -2.53 8.77 -7.89
CA ARG A 72 -1.53 9.77 -8.31
C ARG A 72 -0.18 9.12 -8.67
N LEU A 73 0.07 7.87 -8.24
CA LEU A 73 1.24 7.10 -8.66
C LEU A 73 1.33 6.92 -10.17
N LYS A 74 0.19 6.92 -10.87
CA LYS A 74 0.18 6.80 -12.32
C LYS A 74 1.08 7.85 -12.98
N GLN A 75 0.99 9.11 -12.57
CA GLN A 75 1.80 10.19 -13.16
C GLN A 75 3.30 9.98 -12.93
N VAL A 76 3.69 9.40 -11.78
CA VAL A 76 5.09 9.06 -11.51
C VAL A 76 5.51 7.89 -12.39
N ALA A 77 4.71 6.82 -12.44
CA ALA A 77 4.98 5.65 -13.27
C ALA A 77 5.01 5.95 -14.78
N GLU A 78 4.25 6.96 -15.25
CA GLU A 78 4.31 7.43 -16.65
C GLU A 78 5.59 8.24 -16.95
N LYS A 79 6.19 8.84 -15.93
CA LYS A 79 7.40 9.67 -16.09
C LYS A 79 8.69 8.86 -16.00
N TYR A 80 8.77 7.91 -15.07
CA TYR A 80 9.97 7.12 -14.78
C TYR A 80 9.88 5.73 -15.42
N GLU A 81 11.01 5.17 -15.85
CA GLU A 81 11.04 3.81 -16.43
C GLU A 81 10.61 2.76 -15.42
N TYR A 82 10.99 2.96 -14.13
CA TYR A 82 10.56 2.11 -13.02
C TYR A 82 10.25 2.96 -11.79
N THR A 83 9.12 2.68 -11.17
CA THR A 83 8.69 3.34 -9.93
C THR A 83 8.45 2.31 -8.84
N LEU A 84 9.10 2.47 -7.70
CA LEU A 84 8.76 1.78 -6.46
C LEU A 84 7.91 2.71 -5.60
N TYR A 85 6.72 2.28 -5.24
CA TYR A 85 5.89 2.92 -4.24
C TYR A 85 6.10 2.29 -2.88
N LEU A 86 6.22 3.11 -1.85
CA LEU A 86 6.28 2.69 -0.45
C LEU A 86 5.30 3.53 0.38
N ASP A 87 4.45 2.87 1.17
CA ASP A 87 3.63 3.55 2.18
C ASP A 87 4.52 4.25 3.22
N CYS A 88 3.99 5.28 3.86
CA CYS A 88 4.71 6.11 4.82
C CYS A 88 5.13 5.38 6.10
N ASP A 89 4.61 4.21 6.36
CA ASP A 89 4.91 3.35 7.51
C ASP A 89 5.76 2.12 7.14
N ILE A 90 6.47 2.20 6.02
CA ILE A 90 7.46 1.19 5.63
C ILE A 90 8.86 1.63 6.03
N ILE A 91 9.60 0.71 6.62
CA ILE A 91 11.04 0.82 6.88
C ILE A 91 11.76 -0.14 5.94
N VAL A 92 12.76 0.36 5.24
CA VAL A 92 13.68 -0.44 4.42
C VAL A 92 14.92 -0.74 5.25
N LYS A 93 15.27 -2.01 5.42
CA LYS A 93 16.46 -2.41 6.15
C LYS A 93 17.72 -2.18 5.31
N ASP A 94 18.86 -2.02 5.99
CA ASP A 94 20.15 -1.68 5.35
C ASP A 94 20.66 -2.78 4.41
N ASP A 95 20.25 -4.02 4.62
CA ASP A 95 20.60 -5.20 3.81
C ASP A 95 19.58 -5.48 2.69
N ALA A 96 18.57 -4.64 2.52
CA ALA A 96 17.61 -4.80 1.46
C ALA A 96 18.26 -4.72 0.07
N PRO A 97 17.99 -5.68 -0.82
CA PRO A 97 18.54 -5.63 -2.17
C PRO A 97 17.93 -4.46 -2.97
N ASN A 98 18.65 -3.97 -3.97
CA ASN A 98 18.11 -3.00 -4.91
C ASN A 98 17.00 -3.66 -5.75
N VAL A 99 15.73 -3.30 -5.47
CA VAL A 99 14.56 -3.89 -6.14
C VAL A 99 14.56 -3.67 -7.65
N PHE A 100 15.16 -2.58 -8.12
CA PHE A 100 15.27 -2.29 -9.55
C PHE A 100 16.19 -3.27 -10.29
N ASN A 101 16.98 -4.08 -9.59
CA ASN A 101 17.79 -5.14 -10.15
C ASN A 101 17.16 -6.54 -9.98
N VAL A 102 16.18 -6.66 -9.07
CA VAL A 102 15.61 -7.96 -8.66
C VAL A 102 14.24 -8.20 -9.28
N PHE A 103 13.39 -7.16 -9.35
CA PHE A 103 12.03 -7.32 -9.84
C PHE A 103 11.96 -7.34 -11.37
N ASN A 104 10.91 -7.99 -11.86
CA ASN A 104 10.63 -8.06 -13.30
C ASN A 104 10.31 -6.66 -13.85
N LYS A 105 10.98 -6.30 -14.92
CA LYS A 105 10.89 -4.97 -15.52
C LYS A 105 9.70 -4.77 -16.46
N ASP A 106 8.97 -5.85 -16.74
CA ASP A 106 7.81 -5.83 -17.64
C ASP A 106 6.48 -6.01 -16.87
N LYS A 107 6.54 -6.24 -15.55
CA LYS A 107 5.36 -6.58 -14.74
C LYS A 107 5.27 -5.74 -13.47
N ILE A 108 4.05 -5.49 -13.03
CA ILE A 108 3.81 -4.94 -11.69
C ILE A 108 4.20 -5.99 -10.65
N SER A 109 4.91 -5.59 -9.58
CA SER A 109 5.27 -6.51 -8.51
C SER A 109 4.70 -6.05 -7.17
N PHE A 110 4.12 -6.99 -6.42
CA PHE A 110 3.59 -6.78 -5.07
C PHE A 110 3.64 -8.07 -4.26
N VAL A 111 3.50 -7.95 -2.94
CA VAL A 111 3.39 -9.10 -2.04
C VAL A 111 1.93 -9.53 -1.94
N ASP A 112 1.69 -10.86 -1.97
CA ASP A 112 0.36 -11.43 -1.73
C ASP A 112 0.05 -11.51 -0.23
N GLU A 113 -0.84 -10.65 0.23
CA GLU A 113 -1.34 -10.62 1.61
C GLU A 113 -2.29 -11.80 1.92
N TRP A 114 -2.83 -12.48 0.90
CA TRP A 114 -3.85 -13.52 1.08
C TRP A 114 -3.38 -14.68 1.94
N ALA A 115 -2.11 -15.08 1.81
CA ALA A 115 -1.55 -16.17 2.60
C ALA A 115 -1.50 -15.82 4.09
N ILE A 116 -1.13 -14.59 4.43
CA ILE A 116 -1.10 -14.05 5.80
C ILE A 116 -2.51 -13.99 6.36
N LEU A 117 -3.43 -13.41 5.61
CA LEU A 117 -4.83 -13.30 6.01
C LEU A 117 -5.44 -14.67 6.28
N LYS A 118 -5.20 -15.64 5.41
CA LYS A 118 -5.71 -17.02 5.56
C LYS A 118 -5.24 -17.73 6.82
N SER A 119 -3.98 -17.53 7.21
CA SER A 119 -3.42 -18.19 8.40
C SER A 119 -3.84 -17.52 9.69
N ASN A 120 -4.15 -16.23 9.67
CA ASN A 120 -4.26 -15.42 10.88
C ASN A 120 -5.70 -14.95 11.18
N TYR A 121 -6.60 -15.02 10.21
CA TYR A 121 -7.93 -14.43 10.33
C TYR A 121 -9.06 -15.42 10.02
N PRO A 122 -10.26 -15.25 10.60
CA PRO A 122 -11.37 -16.16 10.40
C PRO A 122 -11.93 -16.08 8.97
N ASP A 123 -12.51 -17.16 8.50
CA ASP A 123 -13.15 -17.29 7.18
C ASP A 123 -14.19 -16.20 6.86
N THR A 124 -14.77 -15.57 7.88
CA THR A 124 -15.72 -14.47 7.71
C THR A 124 -15.09 -13.24 7.06
N LEU A 125 -13.79 -13.00 7.31
CA LEU A 125 -13.06 -11.91 6.65
C LEU A 125 -12.98 -12.16 5.14
N PHE A 126 -12.59 -13.38 4.73
CA PHE A 126 -12.50 -13.75 3.31
C PHE A 126 -13.81 -13.61 2.58
N LYS A 127 -14.91 -14.07 3.20
CA LYS A 127 -16.25 -13.90 2.64
C LYS A 127 -16.58 -12.42 2.45
N GLY A 128 -16.19 -11.57 3.41
CA GLY A 128 -16.32 -10.13 3.30
C GLY A 128 -15.59 -9.58 2.08
N MET A 129 -14.29 -9.88 1.95
CA MET A 129 -13.45 -9.45 0.83
C MET A 129 -13.97 -9.96 -0.52
N GLN A 130 -14.38 -11.23 -0.60
CA GLN A 130 -14.97 -11.78 -1.81
C GLN A 130 -16.27 -11.08 -2.20
N ASN A 131 -17.11 -10.72 -1.22
CA ASN A 131 -18.33 -9.95 -1.47
C ASN A 131 -18.01 -8.53 -1.98
N GLU A 132 -16.99 -7.88 -1.42
CA GLU A 132 -16.53 -6.57 -1.90
C GLU A 132 -16.05 -6.62 -3.33
N ARG A 133 -15.21 -7.61 -3.68
CA ARG A 133 -14.78 -7.83 -5.06
C ARG A 133 -15.94 -8.11 -6.00
N LYS A 134 -16.91 -8.90 -5.56
CA LYS A 134 -18.12 -9.13 -6.34
C LYS A 134 -18.86 -7.81 -6.59
N MET A 135 -19.02 -6.96 -5.59
CA MET A 135 -19.64 -5.63 -5.75
C MET A 135 -18.88 -4.79 -6.76
N ILE A 136 -17.54 -4.79 -6.72
CA ILE A 136 -16.69 -4.08 -7.68
C ILE A 136 -16.93 -4.60 -9.11
N LEU A 137 -16.92 -5.92 -9.30
CA LEU A 137 -17.15 -6.55 -10.60
C LEU A 137 -18.57 -6.31 -11.15
N ASP A 138 -19.58 -6.37 -10.29
CA ASP A 138 -20.97 -6.09 -10.66
C ASP A 138 -21.13 -4.62 -11.14
N HIS A 139 -20.33 -3.70 -10.59
CA HIS A 139 -20.38 -2.28 -10.94
C HIS A 139 -19.46 -1.92 -12.12
N TYR A 140 -18.31 -2.58 -12.22
CA TYR A 140 -17.29 -2.38 -13.25
C TYR A 140 -17.11 -3.66 -14.09
N PRO A 141 -18.07 -3.99 -14.97
CA PRO A 141 -18.09 -5.28 -15.67
C PRO A 141 -16.95 -5.49 -16.68
N TYR A 142 -16.16 -4.46 -16.96
CA TYR A 142 -14.97 -4.54 -17.82
C TYR A 142 -13.73 -5.08 -17.10
N LEU A 143 -13.79 -5.23 -15.77
CA LEU A 143 -12.68 -5.75 -14.98
C LEU A 143 -12.56 -7.28 -15.11
N SER A 144 -11.36 -7.80 -14.88
CA SER A 144 -11.07 -9.23 -14.96
C SER A 144 -11.64 -10.02 -13.78
N HIS A 145 -12.17 -11.21 -14.04
CA HIS A 145 -12.68 -12.13 -13.03
C HIS A 145 -11.62 -13.15 -12.53
N ASN A 146 -10.38 -13.07 -12.99
CA ASN A 146 -9.41 -14.17 -12.85
C ASN A 146 -8.73 -14.25 -11.48
N ASN A 147 -8.41 -13.12 -10.84
CA ASN A 147 -7.51 -13.07 -9.69
C ASN A 147 -8.22 -13.20 -8.33
N LYS A 148 -9.00 -14.28 -8.13
CA LYS A 148 -9.90 -14.40 -6.95
C LYS A 148 -9.22 -14.75 -5.62
N ASN A 149 -8.03 -15.33 -5.67
CA ASN A 149 -7.33 -15.89 -4.50
C ASN A 149 -6.01 -15.17 -4.18
N ILE A 150 -5.85 -13.96 -4.64
CA ILE A 150 -4.70 -13.10 -4.42
C ILE A 150 -5.18 -11.82 -3.77
N GLN A 151 -4.43 -11.28 -2.83
CA GLN A 151 -4.66 -9.96 -2.25
C GLN A 151 -3.36 -9.16 -2.34
N PRO A 152 -3.25 -8.21 -3.27
CA PRO A 152 -2.08 -7.35 -3.30
C PRO A 152 -2.07 -6.49 -2.04
N ASN A 153 -0.92 -6.41 -1.38
CA ASN A 153 -0.72 -5.37 -0.38
C ASN A 153 -0.27 -4.08 -1.07
N GLY A 154 -1.07 -3.05 -0.95
CA GLY A 154 -0.82 -1.75 -1.59
C GLY A 154 0.26 -0.90 -0.91
N GLY A 155 0.93 -1.38 0.12
CA GLY A 155 1.98 -0.62 0.83
C GLY A 155 3.31 -0.63 0.10
N MET A 156 3.63 -1.71 -0.61
CA MET A 156 4.79 -1.83 -1.48
C MET A 156 4.36 -2.30 -2.86
N MET A 157 4.60 -1.48 -3.88
CA MET A 157 4.27 -1.81 -5.26
C MET A 157 5.35 -1.29 -6.20
N PHE A 158 5.78 -2.16 -7.12
CA PHE A 158 6.73 -1.80 -8.18
C PHE A 158 6.00 -1.70 -9.52
N PHE A 159 6.22 -0.60 -10.23
CA PHE A 159 5.58 -0.29 -11.51
C PHE A 159 6.60 -0.03 -12.60
N PRO A 160 6.68 -0.88 -13.64
CA PRO A 160 7.31 -0.50 -14.90
C PRO A 160 6.44 0.53 -15.63
N LYS A 161 7.06 1.46 -16.35
CA LYS A 161 6.37 2.49 -17.14
C LYS A 161 5.35 1.92 -18.14
N CYS A 162 5.68 0.82 -18.78
CA CYS A 162 4.78 0.15 -19.72
C CYS A 162 3.46 -0.31 -19.06
N MET A 163 3.46 -0.50 -17.73
CA MET A 163 2.29 -0.92 -16.95
C MET A 163 1.57 0.23 -16.25
N ALA A 164 2.04 1.48 -16.36
CA ALA A 164 1.44 2.63 -15.69
C ALA A 164 -0.06 2.83 -16.04
N HIS A 165 -0.46 2.45 -17.26
CA HIS A 165 -1.84 2.52 -17.72
C HIS A 165 -2.79 1.64 -16.91
N ARG A 166 -2.30 0.57 -16.27
CA ARG A 166 -3.09 -0.34 -15.42
C ARG A 166 -3.48 0.31 -14.09
N TYR A 167 -2.70 1.29 -13.63
CA TYR A 167 -3.00 2.00 -12.38
C TYR A 167 -3.83 3.25 -12.63
N SER A 168 -5.03 3.06 -13.16
CA SER A 168 -5.96 4.14 -13.48
C SER A 168 -7.06 4.26 -12.43
N GLN A 169 -7.41 5.49 -12.10
CA GLN A 169 -8.56 5.77 -11.23
C GLN A 169 -9.85 5.26 -11.87
N PRO A 170 -10.75 4.62 -11.10
CA PRO A 170 -12.05 4.22 -11.61
C PRO A 170 -12.90 5.42 -11.99
N ILE A 171 -13.63 5.31 -13.10
CA ILE A 171 -14.64 6.30 -13.48
C ILE A 171 -15.96 5.86 -12.83
N GLY A 172 -16.22 6.32 -11.61
CA GLY A 172 -17.41 5.90 -10.88
C GLY A 172 -17.24 5.99 -9.37
N PRO A 173 -18.20 5.54 -8.57
CA PRO A 173 -18.15 5.60 -7.13
C PRO A 173 -17.14 4.61 -6.56
N TYR A 174 -16.44 4.98 -5.49
CA TYR A 174 -15.76 4.02 -4.63
C TYR A 174 -16.82 3.23 -3.85
N LEU A 175 -16.84 1.92 -4.05
CA LEU A 175 -17.89 1.06 -3.51
C LEU A 175 -17.58 0.63 -2.08
N THR A 176 -16.30 0.59 -1.72
CA THR A 176 -15.84 0.21 -0.38
C THR A 176 -14.76 1.18 0.08
N LYS A 177 -14.63 1.35 1.40
CA LYS A 177 -13.55 2.16 1.99
C LYS A 177 -12.31 1.34 2.33
N TRP A 178 -12.45 0.03 2.33
CA TRP A 178 -11.40 -0.89 2.72
C TRP A 178 -10.81 -1.52 1.45
N CYS A 179 -9.51 -1.37 1.26
CA CYS A 179 -8.76 -2.00 0.18
C CYS A 179 -9.29 -1.81 -1.24
N PHE A 180 -10.19 -0.85 -1.48
CA PHE A 180 -10.78 -0.65 -2.80
C PHE A 180 -9.72 -0.39 -3.88
N ASP A 181 -8.72 0.41 -3.58
CA ASP A 181 -7.60 0.70 -4.48
C ASP A 181 -6.81 -0.56 -4.87
N GLN A 182 -6.59 -1.46 -3.90
CA GLN A 182 -5.89 -2.74 -4.09
C GLN A 182 -6.73 -3.72 -4.91
N ASP A 183 -8.00 -3.87 -4.54
CA ASP A 183 -8.92 -4.76 -5.24
C ASP A 183 -9.20 -4.28 -6.66
N TYR A 184 -9.38 -2.97 -6.85
CA TYR A 184 -9.60 -2.40 -8.18
C TYR A 184 -8.37 -2.57 -9.07
N LEU A 185 -7.16 -2.34 -8.53
CA LEU A 185 -5.92 -2.63 -9.25
C LEU A 185 -5.88 -4.09 -9.69
N LEU A 186 -6.02 -5.02 -8.73
CA LEU A 186 -5.95 -6.45 -9.01
C LEU A 186 -6.94 -6.89 -10.11
N LEU A 187 -8.17 -6.41 -10.03
CA LEU A 187 -9.21 -6.75 -11.00
C LEU A 187 -8.98 -6.08 -12.38
N ASN A 188 -8.15 -5.03 -12.43
CA ASN A 188 -7.73 -4.40 -13.68
C ASN A 188 -6.50 -5.07 -14.33
N LEU A 189 -5.88 -6.05 -13.66
CA LEU A 189 -4.74 -6.80 -14.15
C LEU A 189 -5.16 -8.13 -14.79
N GLN A 190 -4.40 -8.56 -15.80
CA GLN A 190 -4.42 -9.92 -16.31
C GLN A 190 -3.35 -10.76 -15.59
N ASP A 191 -3.44 -12.08 -15.68
CA ASP A 191 -2.51 -12.99 -14.99
C ASP A 191 -1.03 -12.76 -15.35
N ASP A 192 -0.77 -12.28 -16.57
CA ASP A 192 0.59 -11.99 -17.05
C ASP A 192 1.06 -10.55 -16.76
N ASP A 193 0.22 -9.68 -16.21
CA ASP A 193 0.54 -8.28 -15.94
C ASP A 193 1.34 -8.08 -14.63
N PHE A 194 1.42 -9.09 -13.76
CA PHE A 194 2.05 -8.95 -12.45
C PHE A 194 2.86 -10.18 -12.04
N ASP A 195 3.78 -9.98 -11.10
CA ASP A 195 4.49 -11.02 -10.36
C ASP A 195 4.27 -10.85 -8.86
N LEU A 196 4.08 -11.99 -8.18
CA LEU A 196 4.10 -12.03 -6.72
C LEU A 196 5.54 -12.13 -6.24
N VAL A 197 5.93 -11.22 -5.35
CA VAL A 197 7.27 -11.22 -4.78
C VAL A 197 7.28 -11.78 -3.35
N ASP A 198 8.47 -12.14 -2.89
CA ASP A 198 8.68 -12.74 -1.57
C ASP A 198 8.21 -11.80 -0.44
N TRP A 199 7.61 -12.37 0.61
CA TRP A 199 7.09 -11.65 1.77
C TRP A 199 8.12 -10.73 2.45
N ARG A 200 9.42 -11.02 2.33
CA ARG A 200 10.49 -10.19 2.89
C ARG A 200 10.50 -8.76 2.34
N PHE A 201 9.92 -8.54 1.16
CA PHE A 201 9.78 -7.20 0.59
C PHE A 201 8.57 -6.42 1.12
N ASN A 202 7.75 -7.03 1.98
CA ASN A 202 6.64 -6.33 2.63
C ASN A 202 6.15 -7.14 3.83
N LEU A 203 6.99 -7.30 4.87
CA LEU A 203 6.58 -7.95 6.10
C LEU A 203 5.55 -7.10 6.82
N GLU A 204 4.34 -7.57 6.89
CA GLU A 204 3.19 -6.83 7.41
C GLU A 204 2.99 -7.02 8.91
N PHE A 205 2.67 -5.93 9.60
CA PHE A 205 2.44 -5.94 11.05
C PHE A 205 1.17 -6.69 11.45
N ILE A 206 0.31 -7.01 10.51
CA ILE A 206 -0.85 -7.89 10.71
C ILE A 206 -0.45 -9.37 10.78
N ASP A 207 0.76 -9.75 10.37
CA ASP A 207 1.26 -11.12 10.50
C ASP A 207 1.49 -11.47 11.98
N PHE A 208 0.92 -12.57 12.46
CA PHE A 208 1.10 -13.02 13.85
C PHE A 208 2.55 -13.44 14.12
N ASP A 209 3.27 -13.85 13.09
CA ASP A 209 4.69 -14.20 13.14
C ASP A 209 5.63 -13.01 12.91
N PHE A 210 5.11 -11.79 12.84
CA PHE A 210 5.85 -10.57 12.53
C PHE A 210 7.18 -10.48 13.27
N TRP A 211 7.17 -10.65 14.61
CA TRP A 211 8.35 -10.49 15.42
C TRP A 211 9.41 -11.58 15.21
N SER A 212 9.00 -12.78 14.80
CA SER A 212 9.93 -13.87 14.48
C SER A 212 10.52 -13.74 13.07
N LYS A 213 9.89 -12.98 12.19
CA LYS A 213 10.27 -12.77 10.79
C LYS A 213 11.04 -11.47 10.55
N ILE A 214 11.00 -10.53 11.51
CA ILE A 214 11.47 -9.16 11.29
C ILE A 214 12.98 -9.09 10.95
N GLU A 215 13.79 -10.00 11.47
CA GLU A 215 15.22 -10.03 11.17
C GLU A 215 15.50 -10.44 9.73
N ASP A 216 14.66 -11.28 9.14
CA ASP A 216 14.81 -11.78 7.78
C ASP A 216 14.14 -10.87 6.72
N ALA A 217 13.30 -9.92 7.16
CA ALA A 217 12.60 -9.01 6.26
C ALA A 217 13.55 -7.97 5.66
N TYR A 218 13.30 -7.59 4.42
CA TYR A 218 13.93 -6.44 3.75
C TYR A 218 13.13 -5.15 3.97
N PHE A 219 11.82 -5.22 3.85
CA PHE A 219 10.91 -4.11 4.09
C PHE A 219 9.94 -4.50 5.20
N VAL A 220 9.78 -3.62 6.18
CA VAL A 220 8.92 -3.83 7.34
C VAL A 220 7.79 -2.81 7.31
N HIS A 221 6.56 -3.28 7.19
CA HIS A 221 5.36 -2.47 6.98
C HIS A 221 4.48 -2.47 8.23
N LEU A 222 4.37 -1.33 8.89
CA LEU A 222 3.60 -1.18 10.14
C LEU A 222 2.11 -0.91 9.88
N ASN A 223 1.51 -1.68 8.97
CA ASN A 223 0.10 -1.59 8.59
C ASN A 223 -0.87 -2.12 9.67
N GLY A 224 -2.16 -2.05 9.36
CA GLY A 224 -3.23 -2.71 10.10
C GLY A 224 -3.89 -1.88 11.17
N SER A 225 -4.76 -2.54 11.96
CA SER A 225 -5.72 -1.96 12.89
C SER A 225 -5.15 -1.66 14.28
N ARG A 226 -3.85 -1.75 14.47
CA ARG A 226 -3.24 -1.48 15.79
C ARG A 226 -3.22 0.02 16.09
N PRO A 227 -3.30 0.41 17.37
CA PRO A 227 -3.27 1.83 17.76
C PRO A 227 -2.10 2.57 17.11
N ILE A 228 -2.35 3.77 16.59
CA ILE A 228 -1.32 4.59 15.91
C ILE A 228 -0.14 4.88 16.83
N SER A 229 -0.40 5.19 18.11
CA SER A 229 0.67 5.43 19.09
C SER A 229 1.60 4.23 19.23
N TYR A 230 1.04 3.03 19.24
CA TYR A 230 1.82 1.79 19.29
C TYR A 230 2.62 1.57 17.99
N ARG A 231 2.00 1.75 16.83
CA ARG A 231 2.71 1.63 15.55
C ARG A 231 3.86 2.63 15.43
N VAL A 232 3.64 3.87 15.84
CA VAL A 232 4.68 4.91 15.87
C VAL A 232 5.83 4.53 16.82
N GLU A 233 5.54 3.96 17.98
CA GLU A 233 6.58 3.48 18.90
C GLU A 233 7.41 2.34 18.29
N VAL A 234 6.74 1.37 17.65
CA VAL A 234 7.40 0.27 16.96
C VAL A 234 8.27 0.79 15.80
N LEU A 235 7.75 1.73 14.98
CA LEU A 235 8.52 2.37 13.90
C LEU A 235 9.83 2.98 14.40
N LYS A 236 9.77 3.78 15.45
CA LYS A 236 10.97 4.41 16.05
C LYS A 236 11.99 3.38 16.48
N ARG A 237 11.55 2.32 17.18
CA ARG A 237 12.44 1.27 17.66
C ARG A 237 13.12 0.53 16.51
N ILE A 238 12.38 0.20 15.46
CA ILE A 238 12.93 -0.52 14.30
C ILE A 238 13.94 0.37 13.56
N VAL A 239 13.65 1.66 13.38
CA VAL A 239 14.61 2.62 12.78
C VAL A 239 15.87 2.72 13.60
N ASP A 240 15.79 2.62 14.94
CA ASP A 240 16.93 2.58 15.85
C ASP A 240 17.64 1.23 15.91
N GLY A 241 17.23 0.25 15.08
CA GLY A 241 17.81 -1.09 15.04
C GLY A 241 17.38 -2.00 16.20
N ASN A 242 16.33 -1.64 16.94
CA ASN A 242 15.81 -2.42 18.04
C ASN A 242 14.62 -3.27 17.60
N TYR A 243 14.86 -4.53 17.27
CA TYR A 243 13.85 -5.51 16.83
C TYR A 243 13.25 -6.34 17.98
N ALA A 244 13.56 -6.03 19.24
CA ALA A 244 13.01 -6.76 20.36
C ALA A 244 11.47 -6.63 20.42
N TYR A 245 10.82 -7.74 20.72
CA TYR A 245 9.37 -7.81 20.88
C TYR A 245 8.86 -6.70 21.82
N LEU A 246 7.85 -5.99 21.35
CA LEU A 246 7.10 -5.01 22.14
C LEU A 246 5.70 -5.55 22.38
N PRO A 247 5.31 -5.79 23.64
CA PRO A 247 3.95 -6.23 23.97
C PRO A 247 2.94 -5.22 23.43
N GLN A 248 1.89 -5.72 22.78
CA GLN A 248 0.81 -4.85 22.34
C GLN A 248 0.06 -4.29 23.55
N PRO A 249 -0.31 -3.01 23.57
CA PRO A 249 -1.27 -2.51 24.52
C PRO A 249 -2.60 -3.25 24.31
N PRO A 250 -3.40 -3.44 25.34
CA PRO A 250 -4.75 -3.96 25.18
C PRO A 250 -5.49 -3.08 24.17
N ALA A 251 -6.14 -3.73 23.18
CA ALA A 251 -6.92 -3.00 22.20
C ALA A 251 -8.04 -2.24 22.92
N LYS A 252 -8.05 -0.93 22.78
CA LYS A 252 -9.20 -0.13 23.17
C LYS A 252 -10.11 -0.04 21.96
N PRO A 253 -11.43 -0.26 22.10
CA PRO A 253 -12.36 -0.15 20.99
C PRO A 253 -12.30 1.20 20.26
N GLU A 254 -12.00 2.26 20.99
CA GLU A 254 -11.84 3.61 20.45
C GLU A 254 -10.53 3.84 19.67
N ASP A 255 -9.53 2.99 19.88
CA ASP A 255 -8.22 3.08 19.21
C ASP A 255 -8.18 2.23 17.92
N ASP A 256 -9.23 1.45 17.64
CA ASP A 256 -9.33 0.70 16.41
C ASP A 256 -9.68 1.66 15.26
N PRO A 257 -8.70 2.01 14.36
CA PRO A 257 -9.01 2.87 13.23
C PRO A 257 -10.05 2.24 12.30
N VAL A 258 -10.20 0.91 12.32
CA VAL A 258 -11.25 0.21 11.60
C VAL A 258 -12.62 0.55 12.22
N GLU A 259 -12.74 0.63 13.54
CA GLU A 259 -13.97 1.12 14.18
C GLU A 259 -14.17 2.63 13.99
N ALA A 260 -13.11 3.43 14.06
CA ALA A 260 -13.18 4.87 13.78
C ALA A 260 -13.51 5.16 12.31
N PHE A 261 -13.08 4.28 11.38
CA PHE A 261 -13.39 4.33 9.96
C PHE A 261 -14.52 3.36 9.55
N ARG A 262 -15.09 2.57 10.46
CA ARG A 262 -16.35 1.88 10.19
C ARG A 262 -17.41 2.94 9.96
N PRO A 263 -17.77 3.25 8.73
CA PRO A 263 -18.66 4.36 8.52
C PRO A 263 -20.03 4.03 9.05
N LYS A 264 -20.74 5.05 9.46
CA LYS A 264 -22.18 5.04 9.75
C LYS A 264 -23.07 4.50 8.62
N TRP A 265 -22.47 3.93 7.54
CA TRP A 265 -23.20 3.35 6.41
C TRP A 265 -23.89 2.01 6.72
N ARG A 266 -23.60 1.35 7.86
CA ARG A 266 -24.46 0.25 8.39
C ARG A 266 -25.88 0.69 8.74
N GLN A 267 -26.17 2.00 8.74
CA GLN A 267 -27.52 2.54 9.02
C GLN A 267 -28.30 2.87 7.75
N VAL A 268 -27.81 2.58 6.57
CA VAL A 268 -28.44 2.94 5.28
C VAL A 268 -28.66 1.69 4.40
N CYS A 269 -28.70 0.48 4.98
CA CYS A 269 -29.24 -0.72 4.34
C CYS A 269 -30.49 -1.16 5.04
#